data_a416da022b6f767fde19f8a954d4a3b9
#
_entry.id   a416da022b6f767fde19f8a954d4a3b9
#
_cell.length_a   1.000
_cell.length_b   1.000
_cell.length_c   1.000
_cell.angle_alpha   90.00
_cell.angle_beta   90.00
_cell.angle_gamma   90.00
#
_symmetry.space_group_name_H-M   'P 1'
#
loop_
_entity.id
_entity.type
_entity.pdbx_description
1 polymer ?
#
loop_
_entity_poly.entity_id
_entity_poly.type
_entity_poly.pdbx_seq_one_letter_code
_entity_poly.pdbx_strand_id
1 'polypeptide(L)'
;CLLSRGLGDVYKRQITEELGNVELDPLQAPIIKRAIHTSADFDYLKNLTFSELAVEQFHTAIKNGACIVTDTQMAKSGINKKELAKYGGEVYCFMSDDDVAEIAKKQGSTRAVASMEKACMLDKPLIFAIGNAPTALVRLYELIDEGKLHPCGIIGVPVGFVNVVEAKELIMRTPVPYIVARGRKGGSNIAAAICNALLYELRDMEK
;
A
#
# COMPACT_ATOMS: atom_id res chain seq x y z
N CYS A 1 1.63 20.99 -19.97
CA CYS A 1 1.58 19.53 -20.14
C CYS A 1 2.93 18.91 -20.54
N LEU A 2 3.69 19.55 -21.43
CA LEU A 2 5.04 19.08 -21.82
C LEU A 2 6.09 19.19 -20.68
N LEU A 3 6.01 20.23 -19.86
CA LEU A 3 6.89 20.43 -18.69
C LEU A 3 6.69 19.36 -17.61
N SER A 4 5.46 18.87 -17.38
CA SER A 4 5.20 17.84 -16.37
C SER A 4 5.70 16.45 -16.78
N ARG A 5 5.72 16.13 -18.09
CA ARG A 5 6.33 14.89 -18.60
C ARG A 5 7.85 14.94 -18.50
N GLY A 6 8.46 16.09 -18.82
CA GLY A 6 9.91 16.28 -18.70
C GLY A 6 10.43 16.20 -17.25
N LEU A 7 9.69 16.77 -16.28
CA LEU A 7 10.04 16.67 -14.85
C LEU A 7 9.98 15.23 -14.32
N GLY A 8 8.97 14.46 -14.76
CA GLY A 8 8.85 13.05 -14.42
C GLY A 8 10.06 12.21 -14.86
N ASP A 9 10.64 12.51 -16.00
CA ASP A 9 11.82 11.80 -16.51
C ASP A 9 13.11 12.31 -15.87
N VAL A 10 13.17 13.59 -15.50
CA VAL A 10 14.34 14.17 -14.81
C VAL A 10 14.57 13.53 -13.46
N TYR A 11 13.56 13.44 -12.59
CA TYR A 11 13.78 12.83 -11.27
C TYR A 11 14.09 11.32 -11.34
N LYS A 12 13.49 10.60 -12.30
CA LYS A 12 13.80 9.18 -12.51
C LYS A 12 15.27 9.00 -12.90
N ARG A 13 15.80 9.89 -13.73
CA ARG A 13 17.21 9.89 -14.12
C ARG A 13 18.10 10.22 -12.94
N GLN A 14 17.82 11.28 -12.19
CA GLN A 14 18.59 11.66 -11.01
C GLN A 14 18.64 10.54 -9.97
N ILE A 15 17.49 9.95 -9.60
CA ILE A 15 17.46 8.81 -8.67
C ILE A 15 18.28 7.65 -9.24
N THR A 16 18.19 7.37 -10.53
CA THR A 16 18.97 6.28 -11.16
C THR A 16 20.47 6.55 -11.12
N GLU A 17 20.89 7.78 -11.36
CA GLU A 17 22.30 8.20 -11.27
C GLU A 17 22.83 8.08 -9.83
N GLU A 18 22.04 8.49 -8.83
CA GLU A 18 22.42 8.37 -7.41
C GLU A 18 22.42 6.91 -6.91
N LEU A 19 21.56 6.04 -7.44
CA LEU A 19 21.60 4.60 -7.17
C LEU A 19 22.82 3.91 -7.75
N GLY A 20 23.46 4.50 -8.78
CA GLY A 20 24.65 3.95 -9.42
C GLY A 20 24.42 2.57 -10.03
N ASN A 21 25.32 1.62 -9.75
CA ASN A 21 25.31 0.27 -10.33
C ASN A 21 24.44 -0.73 -9.56
N VAL A 22 23.43 -0.28 -8.81
CA VAL A 22 22.52 -1.20 -8.11
C VAL A 22 21.57 -1.83 -9.12
N GLU A 23 21.65 -3.15 -9.29
CA GLU A 23 20.69 -3.91 -10.06
C GLU A 23 19.41 -4.08 -9.25
N LEU A 24 18.30 -3.56 -9.78
CA LEU A 24 16.96 -3.71 -9.22
C LEU A 24 16.17 -4.66 -10.10
N ASP A 25 15.31 -5.46 -9.48
CA ASP A 25 14.30 -6.20 -10.21
C ASP A 25 13.47 -5.24 -11.07
N PRO A 26 13.30 -5.48 -12.39
CA PRO A 26 12.62 -4.56 -13.29
C PRO A 26 11.17 -4.22 -12.88
N LEU A 27 10.46 -5.17 -12.25
CA LEU A 27 9.09 -4.96 -11.77
C LEU A 27 9.03 -4.18 -10.45
N GLN A 28 10.05 -4.32 -9.59
CA GLN A 28 10.11 -3.62 -8.31
C GLN A 28 10.70 -2.21 -8.43
N ALA A 29 11.59 -2.00 -9.40
CA ALA A 29 12.31 -0.75 -9.59
C ALA A 29 11.41 0.51 -9.67
N PRO A 30 10.30 0.55 -10.41
CA PRO A 30 9.43 1.70 -10.47
C PRO A 30 8.80 2.02 -9.10
N ILE A 31 8.44 1.00 -8.32
CA ILE A 31 7.84 1.15 -6.98
C ILE A 31 8.86 1.73 -6.01
N ILE A 32 10.08 1.17 -5.99
CA ILE A 32 11.19 1.63 -5.14
C ILE A 32 11.56 3.09 -5.48
N LYS A 33 11.77 3.39 -6.76
CA LYS A 33 12.11 4.74 -7.22
C LYS A 33 11.01 5.75 -6.89
N ARG A 34 9.74 5.34 -6.92
CA ARG A 34 8.63 6.21 -6.56
C ARG A 34 8.55 6.45 -5.06
N ALA A 35 8.84 5.45 -4.22
CA ALA A 35 8.96 5.63 -2.78
C ALA A 35 10.10 6.60 -2.44
N ILE A 36 11.27 6.45 -3.06
CA ILE A 36 12.41 7.37 -2.91
C ILE A 36 12.04 8.79 -3.36
N HIS A 37 11.41 8.94 -4.52
CA HIS A 37 10.99 10.26 -5.01
C HIS A 37 10.03 10.95 -4.05
N THR A 38 9.08 10.20 -3.47
CA THR A 38 8.05 10.75 -2.57
C THR A 38 8.61 11.19 -1.23
N SER A 39 9.70 10.57 -0.76
CA SER A 39 10.29 10.79 0.56
C SER A 39 11.65 11.48 0.55
N ALA A 40 12.32 11.53 -0.59
CA ALA A 40 13.74 11.86 -0.72
C ALA A 40 14.65 10.96 0.15
N ASP A 41 14.24 9.72 0.42
CA ASP A 41 14.91 8.79 1.32
C ASP A 41 15.32 7.50 0.60
N PHE A 42 16.62 7.34 0.41
CA PHE A 42 17.22 6.18 -0.28
C PHE A 42 17.19 4.89 0.53
N ASP A 43 16.85 4.93 1.83
CA ASP A 43 16.72 3.71 2.63
C ASP A 43 15.60 2.79 2.12
N TYR A 44 14.62 3.32 1.37
CA TYR A 44 13.60 2.49 0.71
C TYR A 44 14.17 1.49 -0.28
N LEU A 45 15.37 1.71 -0.80
CA LEU A 45 16.12 0.73 -1.59
C LEU A 45 16.37 -0.58 -0.83
N LYS A 46 16.64 -0.47 0.47
CA LYS A 46 16.97 -1.63 1.34
C LYS A 46 15.78 -2.12 2.14
N ASN A 47 14.87 -1.21 2.47
CA ASN A 47 13.80 -1.47 3.42
C ASN A 47 12.51 -1.94 2.76
N LEU A 48 12.26 -1.61 1.47
CA LEU A 48 11.12 -2.15 0.77
C LEU A 48 11.34 -3.64 0.46
N THR A 49 10.44 -4.46 0.97
CA THR A 49 10.48 -5.92 0.84
C THR A 49 9.21 -6.39 0.15
N PHE A 50 9.35 -7.27 -0.81
CA PHE A 50 8.28 -7.82 -1.62
C PHE A 50 8.17 -9.33 -1.35
N SER A 51 6.94 -9.87 -1.29
CA SER A 51 6.74 -11.31 -1.38
C SER A 51 7.06 -11.80 -2.79
N GLU A 52 7.20 -13.10 -2.95
CA GLU A 52 7.40 -13.71 -4.26
C GLU A 52 6.26 -13.33 -5.22
N LEU A 53 6.60 -12.91 -6.45
CA LEU A 53 5.65 -12.47 -7.48
C LEU A 53 4.65 -11.38 -7.01
N ALA A 54 5.01 -10.59 -5.99
CA ALA A 54 4.10 -9.60 -5.41
C ALA A 54 3.54 -8.64 -6.46
N VAL A 55 4.39 -8.06 -7.29
CA VAL A 55 3.99 -7.03 -8.26
C VAL A 55 3.00 -7.60 -9.27
N GLU A 56 3.27 -8.80 -9.81
CA GLU A 56 2.38 -9.50 -10.74
C GLU A 56 1.03 -9.83 -10.11
N GLN A 57 1.05 -10.25 -8.84
CA GLN A 57 -0.17 -10.59 -8.10
C GLN A 57 -1.01 -9.34 -7.82
N PHE A 58 -0.37 -8.22 -7.44
CA PHE A 58 -1.06 -6.92 -7.30
C PHE A 58 -1.63 -6.45 -8.64
N HIS A 59 -0.87 -6.55 -9.72
CA HIS A 59 -1.36 -6.21 -11.07
C HIS A 59 -2.56 -7.06 -11.48
N THR A 60 -2.50 -8.36 -11.22
CA THR A 60 -3.62 -9.28 -11.50
C THR A 60 -4.86 -8.91 -10.68
N ALA A 61 -4.69 -8.62 -9.39
CA ALA A 61 -5.79 -8.21 -8.53
C ALA A 61 -6.43 -6.90 -9.02
N ILE A 62 -5.63 -5.90 -9.38
CA ILE A 62 -6.13 -4.62 -9.90
C ILE A 62 -6.91 -4.84 -11.21
N LYS A 63 -6.36 -5.61 -12.17
CA LYS A 63 -7.04 -5.93 -13.43
C LYS A 63 -8.37 -6.66 -13.22
N ASN A 64 -8.50 -7.41 -12.15
CA ASN A 64 -9.72 -8.10 -11.75
C ASN A 64 -10.67 -7.24 -10.89
N GLY A 65 -10.48 -5.93 -10.86
CA GLY A 65 -11.38 -5.00 -10.18
C GLY A 65 -11.16 -4.87 -8.68
N ALA A 66 -9.99 -5.22 -8.17
CA ALA A 66 -9.71 -5.08 -6.75
C ALA A 66 -9.85 -3.62 -6.29
N CYS A 67 -10.49 -3.47 -5.12
CA CYS A 67 -10.62 -2.19 -4.43
C CYS A 67 -9.48 -2.01 -3.44
N ILE A 68 -9.09 -0.75 -3.19
CA ILE A 68 -8.03 -0.42 -2.24
C ILE A 68 -8.66 0.12 -0.95
N VAL A 69 -8.33 -0.49 0.18
CA VAL A 69 -8.73 -0.01 1.52
C VAL A 69 -7.53 0.63 2.19
N THR A 70 -7.70 1.86 2.66
CA THR A 70 -6.64 2.62 3.35
C THR A 70 -7.02 2.89 4.81
N ASP A 71 -5.99 3.04 5.65
CA ASP A 71 -6.14 3.40 7.07
C ASP A 71 -6.12 4.92 7.31
N THR A 72 -5.99 5.74 6.27
CA THR A 72 -6.02 7.20 6.39
C THR A 72 -6.70 7.86 5.19
N GLN A 73 -7.37 8.98 5.43
CA GLN A 73 -7.94 9.80 4.35
C GLN A 73 -6.84 10.41 3.46
N MET A 74 -5.64 10.64 4.03
CA MET A 74 -4.49 11.12 3.26
C MET A 74 -4.09 10.10 2.19
N ALA A 75 -3.92 8.83 2.54
CA ALA A 75 -3.60 7.79 1.57
C ALA A 75 -4.72 7.66 0.51
N LYS A 76 -6.00 7.61 0.94
CA LYS A 76 -7.16 7.59 0.04
C LYS A 76 -7.15 8.77 -0.94
N SER A 77 -6.79 9.97 -0.48
CA SER A 77 -6.74 11.17 -1.32
C SER A 77 -5.57 11.16 -2.30
N GLY A 78 -4.45 10.55 -1.91
CA GLY A 78 -3.23 10.48 -2.72
C GLY A 78 -3.28 9.44 -3.83
N ILE A 79 -4.16 8.43 -3.76
CA ILE A 79 -4.30 7.39 -4.78
C ILE A 79 -5.06 7.92 -5.99
N ASN A 80 -4.57 7.60 -7.19
CA ASN A 80 -5.20 7.97 -8.46
C ASN A 80 -6.45 7.12 -8.73
N LYS A 81 -7.59 7.60 -8.20
CA LYS A 81 -8.89 6.93 -8.33
C LYS A 81 -9.36 6.79 -9.76
N LYS A 82 -9.01 7.75 -10.63
CA LYS A 82 -9.38 7.70 -12.06
C LYS A 82 -8.68 6.55 -12.78
N GLU A 83 -7.43 6.30 -12.42
CA GLU A 83 -6.69 5.18 -12.99
C GLU A 83 -7.22 3.84 -12.48
N LEU A 84 -7.43 3.71 -11.16
CA LEU A 84 -7.99 2.51 -10.56
C LEU A 84 -9.40 2.18 -11.10
N ALA A 85 -10.24 3.20 -11.32
CA ALA A 85 -11.60 3.03 -11.83
C ALA A 85 -11.65 2.45 -13.25
N LYS A 86 -10.59 2.56 -14.05
CA LYS A 86 -10.53 1.91 -15.38
C LYS A 86 -10.59 0.38 -15.27
N TYR A 87 -10.15 -0.16 -14.15
CA TYR A 87 -10.19 -1.59 -13.84
C TYR A 87 -11.39 -1.99 -12.98
N GLY A 88 -12.32 -1.05 -12.70
CA GLY A 88 -13.50 -1.29 -11.87
C GLY A 88 -13.27 -1.20 -10.37
N GLY A 89 -12.05 -0.86 -9.93
CA GLY A 89 -11.71 -0.70 -8.53
C GLY A 89 -12.10 0.66 -7.95
N GLU A 90 -12.27 0.71 -6.64
CA GLU A 90 -12.57 1.90 -5.85
C GLU A 90 -11.61 2.01 -4.66
N VAL A 91 -11.50 3.23 -4.08
CA VAL A 91 -10.67 3.45 -2.88
C VAL A 91 -11.56 3.75 -1.68
N TYR A 92 -11.45 2.94 -0.63
CA TYR A 92 -12.17 3.06 0.62
C TYR A 92 -11.27 3.52 1.76
N CYS A 93 -11.85 4.25 2.70
CA CYS A 93 -11.26 4.57 4.00
C CYS A 93 -12.42 4.80 4.99
N PHE A 94 -12.54 3.94 5.97
CA PHE A 94 -13.65 3.93 6.93
C PHE A 94 -13.32 4.67 8.23
N MET A 95 -12.12 5.24 8.35
CA MET A 95 -11.63 5.89 9.59
C MET A 95 -12.48 7.05 10.09
N SER A 96 -13.22 7.71 9.18
CA SER A 96 -14.06 8.87 9.51
C SER A 96 -15.55 8.50 9.62
N ASP A 97 -15.90 7.24 9.48
CA ASP A 97 -17.28 6.78 9.53
C ASP A 97 -17.78 6.76 11.00
N ASP A 98 -18.98 7.26 11.25
CA ASP A 98 -19.54 7.38 12.60
C ASP A 98 -19.76 6.01 13.24
N ASP A 99 -20.24 5.02 12.48
CA ASP A 99 -20.42 3.64 12.93
C ASP A 99 -19.09 2.99 13.36
N VAL A 100 -18.00 3.27 12.66
CA VAL A 100 -16.65 2.79 13.03
C VAL A 100 -16.20 3.39 14.37
N ALA A 101 -16.49 4.68 14.60
CA ALA A 101 -16.18 5.32 15.87
C ALA A 101 -16.97 4.69 17.04
N GLU A 102 -18.26 4.40 16.81
CA GLU A 102 -19.12 3.75 17.82
C GLU A 102 -18.68 2.32 18.11
N ILE A 103 -18.38 1.52 17.06
CA ILE A 103 -17.90 0.14 17.20
C ILE A 103 -16.60 0.12 17.99
N ALA A 104 -15.63 0.95 17.61
CA ALA A 104 -14.35 1.04 18.31
C ALA A 104 -14.54 1.35 19.80
N LYS A 105 -15.43 2.28 20.14
CA LYS A 105 -15.74 2.64 21.53
C LYS A 105 -16.40 1.48 22.29
N LYS A 106 -17.37 0.79 21.69
CA LYS A 106 -18.08 -0.35 22.30
C LYS A 106 -17.16 -1.53 22.55
N GLN A 107 -16.20 -1.78 21.64
CA GLN A 107 -15.26 -2.90 21.73
C GLN A 107 -14.01 -2.56 22.56
N GLY A 108 -13.81 -1.29 22.97
CA GLY A 108 -12.55 -0.88 23.61
C GLY A 108 -11.34 -0.99 22.67
N SER A 109 -11.57 -0.92 21.36
CA SER A 109 -10.56 -1.05 20.30
C SER A 109 -10.23 0.30 19.64
N THR A 110 -9.34 0.30 18.66
CA THR A 110 -9.04 1.50 17.87
C THR A 110 -9.94 1.61 16.65
N ARG A 111 -10.14 2.84 16.14
CA ARG A 111 -10.86 3.03 14.86
C ARG A 111 -10.18 2.28 13.71
N ALA A 112 -8.87 2.14 13.76
CA ALA A 112 -8.13 1.39 12.74
C ALA A 112 -8.54 -0.10 12.74
N VAL A 113 -8.66 -0.72 13.90
CA VAL A 113 -9.16 -2.10 14.06
C VAL A 113 -10.59 -2.22 13.51
N ALA A 114 -11.52 -1.38 13.98
CA ALA A 114 -12.91 -1.40 13.53
C ALA A 114 -13.05 -1.11 12.01
N SER A 115 -12.17 -0.27 11.45
CA SER A 115 -12.12 -0.01 9.99
C SER A 115 -11.76 -1.26 9.20
N MET A 116 -10.82 -2.08 9.68
CA MET A 116 -10.43 -3.33 9.02
C MET A 116 -11.55 -4.36 9.10
N GLU A 117 -12.26 -4.45 10.23
CA GLU A 117 -13.44 -5.30 10.40
C GLU A 117 -14.56 -4.88 9.46
N LYS A 118 -14.84 -3.58 9.34
CA LYS A 118 -15.82 -3.06 8.38
C LYS A 118 -15.45 -3.39 6.94
N ALA A 119 -14.17 -3.32 6.59
CA ALA A 119 -13.70 -3.68 5.26
C ALA A 119 -14.00 -5.14 4.89
N CYS A 120 -13.97 -6.07 5.86
CA CYS A 120 -14.31 -7.48 5.63
C CYS A 120 -15.74 -7.71 5.18
N MET A 121 -16.65 -6.74 5.39
CA MET A 121 -18.04 -6.82 4.94
C MET A 121 -18.22 -6.44 3.46
N LEU A 122 -17.17 -5.97 2.80
CA LEU A 122 -17.20 -5.69 1.37
C LEU A 122 -17.10 -7.00 0.58
N ASP A 123 -18.10 -7.29 -0.23
CA ASP A 123 -18.08 -8.42 -1.17
C ASP A 123 -17.32 -8.04 -2.46
N LYS A 124 -16.02 -7.76 -2.32
CA LYS A 124 -15.12 -7.32 -3.39
C LYS A 124 -13.71 -7.85 -3.15
N PRO A 125 -12.90 -8.09 -4.19
CA PRO A 125 -11.49 -8.35 -4.00
C PRO A 125 -10.81 -7.10 -3.40
N LEU A 126 -10.01 -7.28 -2.35
CA LEU A 126 -9.45 -6.17 -1.57
C LEU A 126 -7.92 -6.19 -1.56
N ILE A 127 -7.34 -5.01 -1.74
CA ILE A 127 -5.94 -4.69 -1.43
C ILE A 127 -5.95 -3.71 -0.25
N PHE A 128 -5.17 -3.99 0.79
CA PHE A 128 -5.02 -3.07 1.92
C PHE A 128 -3.75 -2.25 1.78
N ALA A 129 -3.87 -0.92 1.94
CA ALA A 129 -2.75 0.01 1.89
C ALA A 129 -2.67 0.79 3.21
N ILE A 130 -1.87 0.26 4.13
CA ILE A 130 -1.73 0.72 5.52
C ILE A 130 -0.48 1.58 5.66
N GLY A 131 -0.69 2.88 5.91
CA GLY A 131 0.39 3.87 5.98
C GLY A 131 0.60 4.51 7.35
N ASN A 132 -0.29 4.28 8.31
CA ASN A 132 -0.22 4.96 9.61
C ASN A 132 -0.42 4.02 10.82
N ALA A 133 -1.42 3.14 10.80
CA ALA A 133 -1.84 2.40 11.98
C ALA A 133 -1.25 0.98 12.05
N PRO A 134 -0.25 0.70 12.92
CA PRO A 134 0.24 -0.66 13.13
C PRO A 134 -0.85 -1.61 13.60
N THR A 135 -1.81 -1.12 14.40
CA THR A 135 -2.96 -1.90 14.87
C THR A 135 -3.86 -2.39 13.74
N ALA A 136 -3.92 -1.67 12.61
CA ALA A 136 -4.60 -2.16 11.42
C ALA A 136 -3.92 -3.40 10.85
N LEU A 137 -2.57 -3.41 10.76
CA LEU A 137 -1.82 -4.58 10.27
C LEU A 137 -1.98 -5.78 11.21
N VAL A 138 -1.94 -5.56 12.52
CA VAL A 138 -2.16 -6.63 13.51
C VAL A 138 -3.56 -7.24 13.31
N ARG A 139 -4.59 -6.38 13.17
CA ARG A 139 -5.96 -6.87 12.95
C ARG A 139 -6.12 -7.60 11.62
N LEU A 140 -5.49 -7.14 10.56
CA LEU A 140 -5.48 -7.84 9.28
C LEU A 140 -4.84 -9.22 9.42
N TYR A 141 -3.70 -9.31 10.13
CA TYR A 141 -3.05 -10.58 10.42
C TYR A 141 -4.01 -11.55 11.14
N GLU A 142 -4.66 -11.10 12.22
CA GLU A 142 -5.63 -11.90 12.97
C GLU A 142 -6.77 -12.40 12.09
N LEU A 143 -7.38 -11.52 11.29
CA LEU A 143 -8.49 -11.85 10.39
C LEU A 143 -8.08 -12.87 9.30
N ILE A 144 -6.85 -12.80 8.82
CA ILE A 144 -6.30 -13.75 7.86
C ILE A 144 -6.05 -15.11 8.54
N ASP A 145 -5.43 -15.11 9.72
CA ASP A 145 -5.14 -16.32 10.49
C ASP A 145 -6.43 -17.06 10.92
N GLU A 146 -7.47 -16.29 11.26
CA GLU A 146 -8.81 -16.80 11.56
C GLU A 146 -9.59 -17.28 10.30
N GLY A 147 -9.04 -17.11 9.10
CA GLY A 147 -9.71 -17.46 7.84
C GLY A 147 -10.93 -16.59 7.51
N LYS A 148 -11.07 -15.42 8.15
CA LYS A 148 -12.18 -14.48 7.95
C LYS A 148 -11.94 -13.49 6.81
N LEU A 149 -10.68 -13.31 6.40
CA LEU A 149 -10.28 -12.36 5.37
C LEU A 149 -9.27 -13.00 4.42
N HIS A 150 -9.51 -12.87 3.13
CA HIS A 150 -8.61 -13.33 2.07
C HIS A 150 -8.27 -12.16 1.13
N PRO A 151 -7.37 -11.25 1.54
CA PRO A 151 -7.04 -10.09 0.73
C PRO A 151 -6.18 -10.49 -0.47
N CYS A 152 -6.31 -9.76 -1.57
CA CYS A 152 -5.47 -9.93 -2.76
C CYS A 152 -4.05 -9.43 -2.57
N GLY A 153 -3.80 -8.59 -1.55
CA GLY A 153 -2.49 -8.09 -1.22
C GLY A 153 -2.51 -7.04 -0.10
N ILE A 154 -1.36 -6.86 0.55
CA ILE A 154 -1.18 -5.89 1.63
C ILE A 154 0.06 -5.03 1.37
N ILE A 155 -0.15 -3.71 1.29
CA ILE A 155 0.91 -2.71 1.31
C ILE A 155 1.04 -2.24 2.77
N GLY A 156 2.06 -2.77 3.47
CA GLY A 156 2.27 -2.56 4.90
C GLY A 156 3.40 -1.58 5.16
N VAL A 157 3.10 -0.28 5.16
CA VAL A 157 4.10 0.79 5.29
C VAL A 157 3.75 1.82 6.38
N PRO A 158 3.20 1.41 7.55
CA PRO A 158 2.97 2.38 8.61
C PRO A 158 4.29 2.96 9.12
N VAL A 159 4.26 4.25 9.47
CA VAL A 159 5.38 4.95 10.11
C VAL A 159 5.19 4.99 11.62
N GLY A 160 6.26 4.89 12.40
CA GLY A 160 6.18 5.11 13.83
C GLY A 160 7.19 4.32 14.67
N PHE A 161 6.94 4.32 15.98
CA PHE A 161 7.88 3.76 16.97
C PHE A 161 7.28 2.62 17.80
N VAL A 162 5.97 2.60 18.02
CA VAL A 162 5.30 1.63 18.87
C VAL A 162 4.68 0.52 18.04
N ASN A 163 5.11 -0.71 18.21
CA ASN A 163 4.63 -1.94 17.55
C ASN A 163 4.66 -1.90 16.00
N VAL A 164 5.37 -0.93 15.40
CA VAL A 164 5.40 -0.77 13.94
C VAL A 164 6.18 -1.89 13.27
N VAL A 165 7.35 -2.22 13.82
CA VAL A 165 8.22 -3.26 13.26
C VAL A 165 7.56 -4.62 13.38
N GLU A 166 7.05 -4.93 14.58
CA GLU A 166 6.39 -6.20 14.89
C GLU A 166 5.15 -6.41 13.99
N ALA A 167 4.32 -5.38 13.83
CA ALA A 167 3.13 -5.46 12.98
C ALA A 167 3.46 -5.75 11.50
N LYS A 168 4.55 -5.16 11.00
CA LYS A 168 5.03 -5.42 9.63
C LYS A 168 5.57 -6.84 9.48
N GLU A 169 6.35 -7.31 10.46
CA GLU A 169 6.88 -8.67 10.46
C GLU A 169 5.77 -9.73 10.52
N LEU A 170 4.65 -9.45 11.21
CA LEU A 170 3.48 -10.33 11.21
C LEU A 170 2.90 -10.50 9.81
N ILE A 171 2.71 -9.41 9.07
CA ILE A 171 2.18 -9.46 7.69
C ILE A 171 3.09 -10.29 6.78
N MET A 172 4.40 -10.17 6.91
CA MET A 172 5.35 -10.94 6.09
C MET A 172 5.35 -12.45 6.37
N ARG A 173 4.69 -12.90 7.43
CA ARG A 173 4.50 -14.34 7.75
C ARG A 173 3.22 -14.91 7.15
N THR A 174 2.33 -14.07 6.63
CA THR A 174 1.09 -14.52 5.99
C THR A 174 1.37 -15.07 4.58
N PRO A 175 0.51 -15.93 4.04
CA PRO A 175 0.60 -16.37 2.64
C PRO A 175 0.12 -15.30 1.64
N VAL A 176 -0.32 -14.14 2.12
CA VAL A 176 -0.86 -13.05 1.30
C VAL A 176 0.26 -12.29 0.61
N PRO A 177 0.11 -11.90 -0.67
CA PRO A 177 1.07 -11.02 -1.35
C PRO A 177 1.28 -9.71 -0.58
N TYR A 178 2.53 -9.31 -0.39
CA TYR A 178 2.82 -8.08 0.34
C TYR A 178 3.91 -7.21 -0.30
N ILE A 179 3.82 -5.91 -0.03
CA ILE A 179 4.88 -4.91 -0.18
C ILE A 179 5.01 -4.20 1.16
N VAL A 180 6.12 -4.39 1.85
CA VAL A 180 6.34 -3.90 3.23
C VAL A 180 7.61 -3.07 3.31
N ALA A 181 7.53 -1.89 3.92
CA ALA A 181 8.72 -1.13 4.28
C ALA A 181 9.19 -1.57 5.68
N ARG A 182 10.21 -2.44 5.75
CA ARG A 182 10.76 -2.93 7.02
C ARG A 182 11.28 -1.79 7.89
N GLY A 183 11.26 -2.00 9.19
CA GLY A 183 11.67 -0.99 10.16
C GLY A 183 10.59 0.07 10.41
N ARG A 184 11.00 1.26 10.84
CA ARG A 184 10.10 2.32 11.36
C ARG A 184 9.62 3.30 10.30
N LYS A 185 10.26 3.35 9.14
CA LYS A 185 9.93 4.29 8.06
C LYS A 185 8.69 3.84 7.30
N GLY A 186 7.96 4.83 6.77
CA GLY A 186 6.73 4.62 6.04
C GLY A 186 5.92 5.91 5.97
N GLY A 187 4.59 5.75 5.86
CA GLY A 187 3.65 6.87 5.87
C GLY A 187 2.53 6.71 4.86
N SER A 188 1.45 7.45 5.06
CA SER A 188 0.31 7.48 4.14
C SER A 188 0.69 7.92 2.72
N ASN A 189 1.68 8.82 2.60
CA ASN A 189 2.25 9.25 1.32
C ASN A 189 2.96 8.10 0.60
N ILE A 190 3.69 7.26 1.34
CA ILE A 190 4.38 6.07 0.79
C ILE A 190 3.37 5.01 0.35
N ALA A 191 2.33 4.76 1.16
CA ALA A 191 1.23 3.85 0.80
C ALA A 191 0.58 4.29 -0.54
N ALA A 192 0.22 5.57 -0.66
CA ALA A 192 -0.34 6.11 -1.89
C ALA A 192 0.65 6.08 -3.07
N ALA A 193 1.93 6.33 -2.81
CA ALA A 193 2.98 6.29 -3.83
C ALA A 193 3.15 4.88 -4.41
N ILE A 194 3.14 3.85 -3.58
CA ILE A 194 3.22 2.44 -4.01
C ILE A 194 1.98 2.06 -4.82
N CYS A 195 0.78 2.38 -4.34
CA CYS A 195 -0.47 2.14 -5.10
C CYS A 195 -0.41 2.81 -6.48
N ASN A 196 0.03 4.06 -6.54
CA ASN A 196 0.13 4.78 -7.81
C ASN A 196 1.23 4.22 -8.74
N ALA A 197 2.34 3.69 -8.17
CA ALA A 197 3.36 3.04 -8.98
C ALA A 197 2.77 1.82 -9.70
N LEU A 198 2.10 0.92 -8.97
CA LEU A 198 1.41 -0.25 -9.52
C LEU A 198 0.41 0.13 -10.62
N LEU A 199 -0.42 1.15 -10.39
CA LEU A 199 -1.40 1.63 -11.37
C LEU A 199 -0.76 2.18 -12.64
N TYR A 200 0.35 2.92 -12.51
CA TYR A 200 1.02 3.53 -13.66
C TYR A 200 1.83 2.50 -14.46
N GLU A 201 2.38 1.49 -13.83
CA GLU A 201 3.01 0.36 -14.53
C GLU A 201 1.98 -0.37 -15.40
N LEU A 202 0.81 -0.72 -14.84
CA LEU A 202 -0.28 -1.33 -15.60
C LEU A 202 -0.67 -0.50 -16.82
N ARG A 203 -0.91 0.80 -16.60
CA ARG A 203 -1.24 1.73 -17.70
C ARG A 203 -0.17 1.77 -18.79
N ASP A 204 1.11 1.70 -18.40
CA ASP A 204 2.22 1.83 -19.34
C ASP A 204 2.51 0.50 -20.08
N MET A 205 2.12 -0.65 -19.49
CA MET A 205 2.12 -1.96 -20.15
C MET A 205 1.02 -2.14 -21.21
N GLU A 206 -0.06 -1.34 -21.12
CA GLU A 206 -1.21 -1.42 -22.04
C GLU A 206 -1.11 -0.44 -23.23
N LYS A 207 0.02 0.29 -23.35
CA LYS A 207 0.30 1.19 -24.47
C LYS A 207 1.12 0.53 -25.58
#